data_6e436a2f56e931673fe0a08285511cfa
#
_entry.id   6e436a2f56e931673fe0a08285511cfa
#
_cell.length_a   1.000
_cell.length_b   1.000
_cell.length_c   1.000
_cell.angle_alpha   90.00
_cell.angle_beta   90.00
_cell.angle_gamma   90.00
#
_symmetry.space_group_name_H-M   'P 1'
#
loop_
_entity.id
_entity.type
_entity.pdbx_description
1 polymer ?
#
loop_
_entity_poly.entity_id
_entity_poly.type
_entity_poly.pdbx_seq_one_letter_code
_entity_poly.pdbx_strand_id
1 'polypeptide(L)'
;MIYYDCVLQLLIRNFVIFESLKSIKKYSTAVILSGIFGVIGIHHFYLGRWKMGLLDFCLFVCTMLLYFTNHILIAGVLFTIDGIHTIIVTYLLLTGQYKDGKGNLIIFPGQKLN
;
A
#
# COMPACT_ATOMS: atom_id res chain seq x y z
N MET A 1 8.98 34.85 27.62
CA MET A 1 9.52 33.49 27.87
C MET A 1 8.48 32.41 27.78
N ILE A 2 7.36 32.51 28.50
CA ILE A 2 6.29 31.49 28.44
C ILE A 2 5.75 31.30 27.03
N TYR A 3 5.63 32.37 26.26
CA TYR A 3 5.14 32.33 24.89
C TYR A 3 6.05 31.48 23.96
N TYR A 4 7.36 31.65 24.07
CA TYR A 4 8.32 30.89 23.27
C TYR A 4 8.30 29.40 23.63
N ASP A 5 8.14 29.07 24.91
CA ASP A 5 8.05 27.69 25.37
C ASP A 5 6.80 27.00 24.81
N CYS A 6 5.65 27.69 24.80
CA CYS A 6 4.40 27.18 24.24
C CYS A 6 4.53 26.93 22.71
N VAL A 7 5.13 27.88 21.99
CA VAL A 7 5.35 27.73 20.53
C VAL A 7 6.30 26.57 20.26
N LEU A 8 7.39 26.46 21.02
CA LEU A 8 8.35 25.37 20.88
C LEU A 8 7.71 24.01 21.14
N GLN A 9 6.91 23.89 22.18
CA GLN A 9 6.19 22.65 22.48
C GLN A 9 5.19 22.27 21.40
N LEU A 10 4.48 23.23 20.81
CA LEU A 10 3.58 22.99 19.68
C LEU A 10 4.33 22.48 18.45
N LEU A 11 5.48 23.05 18.16
CA LEU A 11 6.32 22.62 17.03
C LEU A 11 6.84 21.18 17.23
N ILE A 12 7.33 20.88 18.43
CA ILE A 12 7.80 19.52 18.78
C ILE A 12 6.65 18.52 18.70
N ARG A 13 5.48 18.86 19.22
CA ARG A 13 4.29 18.02 19.18
C ARG A 13 3.87 17.72 17.74
N ASN A 14 3.83 18.73 16.88
CA ASN A 14 3.49 18.56 15.48
C ASN A 14 4.51 17.69 14.74
N PHE A 15 5.80 17.85 15.03
CA PHE A 15 6.86 17.03 14.48
C PHE A 15 6.72 15.56 14.91
N VAL A 16 6.46 15.30 16.19
CA VAL A 16 6.26 13.94 16.71
C VAL A 16 5.03 13.29 16.07
N ILE A 17 3.92 14.02 15.90
CA ILE A 17 2.72 13.53 15.23
C ILE A 17 3.04 13.18 13.76
N PHE A 18 3.78 14.04 13.06
CA PHE A 18 4.21 13.79 11.68
C PHE A 18 5.00 12.47 11.57
N GLU A 19 5.99 12.28 12.43
CA GLU A 19 6.79 11.05 12.43
C GLU A 19 5.95 9.82 12.79
N SER A 20 4.98 9.95 13.69
CA SER A 20 4.12 8.83 14.08
C SER A 20 3.13 8.42 12.98
N LEU A 21 2.76 9.32 12.06
CA LEU A 21 1.86 9.03 10.95
C LEU A 21 2.60 8.45 9.73
N LYS A 22 3.91 8.56 9.69
CA LYS A 22 4.74 8.07 8.60
C LYS A 22 5.00 6.58 8.77
N SER A 23 4.79 5.80 7.71
CA SER A 23 5.15 4.39 7.71
C SER A 23 6.66 4.20 7.76
N ILE A 24 7.11 3.15 8.48
CA ILE A 24 8.52 2.71 8.47
C ILE A 24 8.86 1.96 7.17
N LYS A 25 7.87 1.61 6.37
CA LYS A 25 8.07 0.89 5.11
C LYS A 25 8.59 1.84 4.04
N LYS A 26 9.51 1.34 3.22
CA LYS A 26 10.11 2.15 2.15
C LYS A 26 9.15 2.31 0.98
N TYR A 27 8.93 3.55 0.57
CA TYR A 27 8.10 3.89 -0.58
C TYR A 27 8.57 3.19 -1.86
N SER A 28 9.87 3.30 -2.19
CA SER A 28 10.41 2.71 -3.41
C SER A 28 10.23 1.20 -3.47
N THR A 29 10.47 0.50 -2.36
CA THR A 29 10.26 -0.96 -2.28
C THR A 29 8.80 -1.33 -2.49
N ALA A 30 7.88 -0.60 -1.85
CA ALA A 30 6.45 -0.84 -2.00
C ALA A 30 5.98 -0.65 -3.44
N VAL A 31 6.42 0.43 -4.10
CA VAL A 31 6.06 0.73 -5.50
C VAL A 31 6.61 -0.34 -6.45
N ILE A 32 7.87 -0.74 -6.30
CA ILE A 32 8.48 -1.77 -7.13
C ILE A 32 7.74 -3.10 -6.95
N LEU A 33 7.46 -3.52 -5.72
CA LEU A 33 6.75 -4.76 -5.45
C LEU A 33 5.32 -4.72 -6.03
N SER A 34 4.64 -3.59 -5.92
CA SER A 34 3.30 -3.43 -6.49
C SER A 34 3.32 -3.47 -8.01
N GLY A 35 4.31 -2.84 -8.66
CA GLY A 35 4.42 -2.81 -10.11
C GLY A 35 4.79 -4.14 -10.74
N ILE A 36 5.66 -4.94 -10.09
CA ILE A 36 6.16 -6.20 -10.63
C ILE A 36 5.32 -7.38 -10.16
N PHE A 37 4.99 -7.43 -8.87
CA PHE A 37 4.34 -8.57 -8.21
C PHE A 37 2.94 -8.23 -7.67
N GLY A 38 2.33 -7.16 -8.16
CA GLY A 38 1.05 -6.68 -7.64
C GLY A 38 -0.07 -7.71 -7.73
N VAL A 39 -0.13 -8.45 -8.84
CA VAL A 39 -1.15 -9.48 -9.08
C VAL A 39 -1.04 -10.63 -8.06
N ILE A 40 0.17 -10.94 -7.61
CA ILE A 40 0.41 -12.00 -6.63
C ILE A 40 0.13 -11.51 -5.20
N GLY A 41 0.14 -10.19 -4.99
CA GLY A 41 -0.13 -9.58 -3.68
C GLY A 41 1.08 -9.45 -2.75
N ILE A 42 2.30 -9.66 -3.24
CA ILE A 42 3.53 -9.60 -2.43
C ILE A 42 3.68 -8.22 -1.77
N HIS A 43 3.32 -7.15 -2.47
CA HIS A 43 3.39 -5.80 -1.92
C HIS A 43 2.53 -5.62 -0.67
N HIS A 44 1.37 -6.28 -0.59
CA HIS A 44 0.52 -6.24 0.60
C HIS A 44 1.18 -6.92 1.80
N PHE A 45 1.86 -8.04 1.59
CA PHE A 45 2.61 -8.71 2.66
C PHE A 45 3.74 -7.83 3.17
N TYR A 46 4.49 -7.18 2.28
CA TYR A 46 5.54 -6.24 2.66
C TYR A 46 4.98 -5.09 3.51
N LEU A 47 3.81 -4.58 3.16
CA LEU A 47 3.17 -3.47 3.87
C LEU A 47 2.48 -3.89 5.17
N GLY A 48 2.47 -5.17 5.49
CA GLY A 48 1.80 -5.68 6.70
C GLY A 48 0.30 -5.85 6.55
N ARG A 49 -0.23 -5.75 5.33
CA ARG A 49 -1.66 -5.93 5.04
C ARG A 49 -1.95 -7.38 4.62
N TRP A 50 -1.79 -8.28 5.55
CA TRP A 50 -1.86 -9.72 5.30
C TRP A 50 -3.19 -10.19 4.71
N LYS A 51 -4.32 -9.61 5.16
CA LYS A 51 -5.63 -9.97 4.65
C LYS A 51 -5.77 -9.67 3.15
N MET A 52 -5.30 -8.48 2.74
CA MET A 52 -5.32 -8.09 1.34
C MET A 52 -4.33 -8.92 0.51
N GLY A 53 -3.16 -9.21 1.07
CA GLY A 53 -2.18 -10.06 0.42
C GLY A 53 -2.69 -11.48 0.18
N LEU A 54 -3.37 -12.07 1.18
CA LEU A 54 -3.99 -13.38 1.04
C LEU A 54 -5.11 -13.36 0.00
N LEU A 55 -5.92 -12.30 -0.04
CA LEU A 55 -6.98 -12.15 -1.05
C LEU A 55 -6.40 -12.14 -2.45
N ASP A 56 -5.39 -11.32 -2.72
CA ASP A 56 -4.74 -11.23 -4.02
C ASP A 56 -4.08 -12.55 -4.42
N PHE A 57 -3.41 -13.20 -3.48
CA PHE A 57 -2.78 -14.49 -3.70
C PHE A 57 -3.80 -15.58 -4.04
N CYS A 58 -4.92 -15.63 -3.31
CA CYS A 58 -6.00 -16.57 -3.59
C CYS A 58 -6.65 -16.32 -4.96
N LEU A 59 -6.86 -15.05 -5.32
CA LEU A 59 -7.36 -14.68 -6.66
C LEU A 59 -6.41 -15.15 -7.75
N PHE A 60 -5.12 -14.97 -7.56
CA PHE A 60 -4.10 -15.42 -8.50
C PHE A 60 -4.12 -16.94 -8.68
N VAL A 61 -4.15 -17.69 -7.57
CA VAL A 61 -4.19 -19.16 -7.60
C VAL A 61 -5.47 -19.65 -8.28
N CYS A 62 -6.63 -19.07 -7.94
CA CYS A 62 -7.91 -19.41 -8.57
C CYS A 62 -7.87 -19.14 -10.08
N THR A 63 -7.30 -18.01 -10.49
CA THR A 63 -7.14 -17.66 -11.91
C THR A 63 -6.30 -18.70 -12.64
N MET A 64 -5.18 -19.12 -12.06
CA MET A 64 -4.33 -20.15 -12.65
C MET A 64 -5.04 -21.50 -12.76
N LEU A 65 -5.74 -21.94 -11.72
CA LEU A 65 -6.49 -23.20 -11.72
C LEU A 65 -7.59 -23.17 -12.79
N LEU A 66 -8.34 -22.08 -12.90
CA LEU A 66 -9.38 -21.95 -13.91
C LEU A 66 -8.80 -21.94 -15.33
N TYR A 67 -7.66 -21.29 -15.51
CA TYR A 67 -6.98 -21.28 -16.80
C TYR A 67 -6.57 -22.70 -17.23
N PHE A 68 -5.96 -23.47 -16.33
CA PHE A 68 -5.51 -24.82 -16.63
C PHE A 68 -6.66 -25.83 -16.78
N THR A 69 -7.84 -25.54 -16.23
CA THR A 69 -9.04 -26.38 -16.39
C THR A 69 -9.94 -25.95 -17.54
N ASN A 70 -9.43 -25.13 -18.46
CA ASN A 70 -10.14 -24.62 -19.64
C ASN A 70 -11.33 -23.70 -19.35
N HIS A 71 -11.42 -23.11 -18.17
CA HIS A 71 -12.42 -22.10 -17.85
C HIS A 71 -11.87 -20.69 -18.15
N ILE A 72 -11.48 -20.46 -19.39
CA ILE A 72 -10.73 -19.28 -19.82
C ILE A 72 -11.50 -17.98 -19.59
N LEU A 73 -12.82 -17.98 -19.82
CA LEU A 73 -13.65 -16.78 -19.65
C LEU A 73 -13.68 -16.32 -18.18
N ILE A 74 -13.91 -17.26 -17.26
CA ILE A 74 -13.95 -16.95 -15.82
C ILE A 74 -12.56 -16.54 -15.33
N ALA A 75 -11.52 -17.24 -15.78
CA ALA A 75 -10.13 -16.89 -15.47
C ALA A 75 -9.80 -15.46 -15.93
N GLY A 76 -10.24 -15.08 -17.12
CA GLY A 76 -10.05 -13.73 -17.66
C GLY A 76 -10.75 -12.66 -16.84
N VAL A 77 -11.99 -12.93 -16.38
CA VAL A 77 -12.73 -12.01 -15.51
C VAL A 77 -12.02 -11.82 -14.18
N LEU A 78 -11.60 -12.90 -13.52
CA LEU A 78 -10.87 -12.82 -12.25
C LEU A 78 -9.54 -12.09 -12.40
N PHE A 79 -8.80 -12.36 -13.47
CA PHE A 79 -7.54 -11.69 -13.75
C PHE A 79 -7.75 -10.18 -13.97
N THR A 80 -8.81 -9.80 -14.68
CA THR A 80 -9.15 -8.39 -14.90
C THR A 80 -9.49 -7.67 -13.59
N ILE A 81 -10.26 -8.30 -12.71
CA ILE A 81 -10.61 -7.74 -11.40
C ILE A 81 -9.34 -7.53 -10.57
N ASP A 82 -8.47 -8.52 -10.51
CA ASP A 82 -7.21 -8.45 -9.78
C ASP A 82 -6.28 -7.37 -10.37
N GLY A 83 -6.21 -7.28 -11.70
CA GLY A 83 -5.44 -6.24 -12.39
C GLY A 83 -5.93 -4.83 -12.08
N ILE A 84 -7.24 -4.61 -12.09
CA ILE A 84 -7.84 -3.31 -11.73
C ILE A 84 -7.50 -2.95 -10.28
N HIS A 85 -7.65 -3.90 -9.36
CA HIS A 85 -7.29 -3.71 -7.96
C HIS A 85 -5.80 -3.33 -7.81
N THR A 86 -4.91 -4.03 -8.49
CA THR A 86 -3.47 -3.75 -8.49
C THR A 86 -3.16 -2.35 -9.02
N ILE A 87 -3.84 -1.93 -10.11
CA ILE A 87 -3.66 -0.59 -10.68
C ILE A 87 -4.08 0.49 -9.67
N ILE A 88 -5.22 0.30 -9.01
CA ILE A 88 -5.72 1.25 -8.00
C ILE A 88 -4.73 1.36 -6.84
N VAL A 89 -4.25 0.24 -6.32
CA VAL A 89 -3.30 0.22 -5.20
C VAL A 89 -1.97 0.86 -5.61
N THR A 90 -1.47 0.55 -6.80
CA THR A 90 -0.24 1.17 -7.32
C THR A 90 -0.38 2.68 -7.46
N TYR A 91 -1.52 3.14 -7.96
CA TYR A 91 -1.81 4.58 -8.05
C TYR A 91 -1.80 5.24 -6.66
N LEU A 92 -2.46 4.63 -5.68
CA LEU A 92 -2.48 5.16 -4.31
C LEU A 92 -1.09 5.16 -3.68
N LEU A 93 -0.27 4.15 -3.95
CA LEU A 93 1.13 4.11 -3.52
C LEU A 93 1.95 5.24 -4.15
N LEU A 94 1.81 5.43 -5.46
CA LEU A 94 2.56 6.48 -6.20
C LEU A 94 2.22 7.88 -5.69
N THR A 95 0.97 8.12 -5.32
CA THR A 95 0.51 9.43 -4.82
C THR A 95 0.70 9.62 -3.31
N GLY A 96 1.25 8.61 -2.62
CA GLY A 96 1.49 8.70 -1.17
C GLY A 96 0.22 8.68 -0.32
N GLN A 97 -0.86 8.11 -0.84
CA GLN A 97 -2.16 8.03 -0.15
C GLN A 97 -2.45 6.65 0.45
N TYR A 98 -1.59 5.69 0.22
CA TYR A 98 -1.80 4.31 0.69
C TYR A 98 -1.22 4.11 2.08
N LYS A 99 -1.97 3.42 2.94
CA LYS A 99 -1.57 3.13 4.32
C LYS A 99 -1.04 1.71 4.45
N ASP A 100 -0.07 1.52 5.35
CA ASP A 100 0.42 0.18 5.70
C ASP A 100 -0.56 -0.54 6.64
N GLY A 101 -0.21 -1.76 7.07
CA GLY A 101 -1.05 -2.56 7.95
C GLY A 101 -1.28 -1.96 9.33
N LYS A 102 -0.46 -1.00 9.75
CA LYS A 102 -0.60 -0.27 11.00
C LYS A 102 -1.39 1.03 10.86
N GLY A 103 -1.86 1.35 9.65
CA GLY A 103 -2.60 2.58 9.37
C GLY A 103 -1.73 3.80 9.11
N ASN A 104 -0.42 3.66 8.97
CA ASN A 104 0.52 4.74 8.70
C ASN A 104 0.69 4.94 7.19
N LEU A 105 0.75 6.21 6.74
CA LEU A 105 0.92 6.54 5.33
C LEU A 105 2.32 6.18 4.83
N ILE A 106 2.38 5.57 3.64
CA ILE A 106 3.61 5.34 2.91
C ILE A 106 3.84 6.56 2.03
N ILE A 107 4.71 7.45 2.47
CA ILE A 107 4.91 8.74 1.81
C ILE A 107 6.07 8.69 0.82
N PHE A 108 5.91 9.40 -0.30
CA PHE A 108 7.01 9.59 -1.24
C PHE A 108 7.99 10.67 -0.72
N PRO A 109 9.26 10.68 -1.20
CA PRO A 109 10.23 11.67 -0.76
C PRO A 109 9.74 13.10 -1.02
N GLY A 110 9.75 13.93 0.02
CA GLY A 110 9.32 15.33 -0.06
C GLY A 110 7.82 15.56 0.11
N GLN A 111 7.02 14.52 0.32
CA GLN A 111 5.58 14.66 0.56
C GLN A 111 5.33 15.41 1.87
N LYS A 112 4.43 16.39 1.82
CA LYS A 112 3.95 17.10 3.02
C LYS A 112 2.62 16.50 3.47
N LEU A 113 2.50 16.24 4.77
CA LEU A 113 1.24 15.83 5.37
C LEU A 113 0.47 17.07 5.83
N ASN A 114 -0.75 17.21 5.34
CA ASN A 114 -1.64 18.30 5.74
C ASN A 114 -2.60 17.86 6.84
#